data_c8975909a2de9bc0c27806023b5f6e02
#
_entry.id   c8975909a2de9bc0c27806023b5f6e02
#
_cell.length_a   1.000
_cell.length_b   1.000
_cell.length_c   1.000
_cell.angle_alpha   90.00
_cell.angle_beta   90.00
_cell.angle_gamma   90.00
#
_symmetry.space_group_name_H-M   'P 1'
#
loop_
_entity.id
_entity.type
_entity.pdbx_description
1 polymer ?
#
loop_
_entity_poly.entity_id
_entity_poly.type
_entity_poly.pdbx_seq_one_letter_code
_entity_poly.pdbx_strand_id
1 'polypeptide(L)'
;MTIGPQRVDQARIDNASNEAWVREQAQRSLERLLPRLEQRFRDAVEEVEWTAYQERLEGHFPRLFRHLYGLYGSHYDFFFHLESILASATEMWIARSPELKALDAMRGADPNWYQSNRMVGAMCYVDLFAGDLAGLREQIPYLTEMGITYLHLMPLFRSPEGDNDGGYAVSSYREVDPQLGTMDELAELATELRHHGISLTLDFVFNHTSDEHDWARRALAGDRRYQAYYRMFPDRTLPDQYEKTMPEVFTEDHPGAFTYRTGIRKWVWTSFHTYQWDLNY
;
A
#
# COMPACT_ATOMS: atom_id res chain seq x y z
N MET A 1 5.89 14.27 -29.87
CA MET A 1 6.93 14.87 -29.02
C MET A 1 7.32 13.81 -28.02
N THR A 2 8.49 13.22 -28.21
CA THR A 2 9.07 12.20 -27.32
C THR A 2 9.59 12.92 -26.11
N ILE A 3 8.99 12.70 -24.95
CA ILE A 3 9.55 13.17 -23.68
C ILE A 3 10.75 12.26 -23.43
N GLY A 4 11.94 12.76 -23.74
CA GLY A 4 13.19 12.10 -23.40
C GLY A 4 13.33 11.98 -21.86
N PRO A 5 14.15 11.04 -21.35
CA PRO A 5 14.38 10.93 -19.94
C PRO A 5 14.89 12.28 -19.43
N GLN A 6 14.12 12.93 -18.55
CA GLN A 6 14.57 14.14 -17.88
C GLN A 6 15.88 13.79 -17.18
N ARG A 7 16.95 14.50 -17.51
CA ARG A 7 18.19 14.44 -16.73
C ARG A 7 17.82 14.82 -15.32
N VAL A 8 17.78 13.84 -14.45
CA VAL A 8 17.64 14.06 -13.01
C VAL A 8 18.84 14.93 -12.64
N ASP A 9 18.55 16.11 -12.09
CA ASP A 9 19.58 17.07 -11.71
C ASP A 9 20.42 16.43 -10.59
N GLN A 10 21.65 16.02 -10.89
CA GLN A 10 22.55 15.33 -9.97
C GLN A 10 22.74 16.13 -8.67
N ALA A 11 22.73 17.46 -8.77
CA ALA A 11 22.79 18.35 -7.61
C ALA A 11 21.57 18.20 -6.68
N ARG A 12 20.40 17.88 -7.20
CA ARG A 12 19.19 17.59 -6.40
C ARG A 12 19.27 16.23 -5.69
N ILE A 13 19.84 15.23 -6.36
CA ILE A 13 20.08 13.91 -5.75
C ILE A 13 21.12 14.04 -4.63
N ASP A 14 22.21 14.75 -4.87
CA ASP A 14 23.26 14.97 -3.89
C ASP A 14 22.74 15.79 -2.69
N ASN A 15 21.84 16.75 -2.91
CA ASN A 15 21.17 17.50 -1.84
C ASN A 15 20.12 16.66 -1.09
N ALA A 16 19.40 15.76 -1.76
CA ALA A 16 18.45 14.86 -1.10
C ALA A 16 19.14 13.83 -0.19
N SER A 17 20.38 13.45 -0.49
CA SER A 17 21.21 12.60 0.37
C SER A 17 21.81 13.34 1.58
N ASN A 18 21.75 14.68 1.61
CA ASN A 18 22.17 15.48 2.77
C ASN A 18 21.06 15.50 3.84
N GLU A 19 21.22 14.71 4.88
CA GLU A 19 20.22 14.58 5.95
C GLU A 19 19.86 15.90 6.65
N ALA A 20 20.82 16.83 6.79
CA ALA A 20 20.58 18.12 7.42
C ALA A 20 19.66 18.99 6.54
N TRP A 21 19.92 19.03 5.23
CA TRP A 21 19.11 19.75 4.27
C TRP A 21 17.69 19.19 4.17
N VAL A 22 17.56 17.86 4.10
CA VAL A 22 16.24 17.20 4.05
C VAL A 22 15.44 17.50 5.30
N ARG A 23 16.06 17.49 6.47
CA ARG A 23 15.42 17.85 7.75
C ARG A 23 14.94 19.28 7.75
N GLU A 24 15.75 20.21 7.27
CA GLU A 24 15.37 21.63 7.15
C GLU A 24 14.20 21.82 6.18
N GLN A 25 14.21 21.14 5.02
CA GLN A 25 13.11 21.21 4.06
C GLN A 25 11.83 20.58 4.62
N ALA A 26 11.95 19.49 5.35
CA ALA A 26 10.81 18.89 6.05
C ALA A 26 10.19 19.87 7.04
N GLN A 27 11.02 20.47 7.90
CA GLN A 27 10.57 21.48 8.87
C GLN A 27 9.83 22.63 8.19
N ARG A 28 10.42 23.25 7.18
CA ARG A 28 9.81 24.36 6.42
C ARG A 28 8.51 23.95 5.71
N SER A 29 8.44 22.71 5.23
CA SER A 29 7.24 22.19 4.58
C SER A 29 6.12 22.00 5.59
N LEU A 30 6.42 21.44 6.75
CA LEU A 30 5.45 21.24 7.82
C LEU A 30 4.92 22.56 8.36
N GLU A 31 5.78 23.56 8.60
CA GLU A 31 5.39 24.92 9.01
C GLU A 31 4.40 25.58 8.06
N ARG A 32 4.43 25.23 6.77
CA ARG A 32 3.48 25.74 5.77
C ARG A 32 2.20 24.92 5.68
N LEU A 33 2.31 23.61 5.86
CA LEU A 33 1.19 22.68 5.66
C LEU A 33 0.32 22.56 6.93
N LEU A 34 0.94 22.59 8.11
CA LEU A 34 0.21 22.43 9.37
C LEU A 34 -0.92 23.46 9.56
N PRO A 35 -0.73 24.78 9.32
CA PRO A 35 -1.82 25.74 9.44
C PRO A 35 -3.00 25.49 8.47
N ARG A 36 -2.72 24.90 7.30
CA ARG A 36 -3.78 24.53 6.34
C ARG A 36 -4.57 23.31 6.79
N LEU A 37 -3.88 22.32 7.37
CA LEU A 37 -4.54 21.16 7.99
C LEU A 37 -5.39 21.62 9.18
N GLU A 38 -4.84 22.49 10.02
CA GLU A 38 -5.54 23.07 11.16
C GLU A 38 -6.80 23.83 10.71
N GLN A 39 -6.69 24.72 9.75
CA GLN A 39 -7.84 25.45 9.19
C GLN A 39 -8.93 24.50 8.66
N ARG A 40 -8.55 23.35 8.10
CA ARG A 40 -9.48 22.40 7.49
C ARG A 40 -10.11 21.45 8.50
N PHE A 41 -9.39 21.04 9.52
CA PHE A 41 -9.76 19.90 10.33
C PHE A 41 -9.89 20.17 11.84
N ARG A 42 -9.42 21.33 12.32
CA ARG A 42 -9.37 21.63 13.75
C ARG A 42 -10.71 21.51 14.47
N ASP A 43 -11.78 21.96 13.81
CA ASP A 43 -13.12 21.98 14.38
C ASP A 43 -13.79 20.58 14.41
N ALA A 44 -13.14 19.57 13.82
CA ALA A 44 -13.66 18.20 13.76
C ALA A 44 -13.28 17.36 14.99
N VAL A 45 -12.40 17.87 15.86
CA VAL A 45 -11.87 17.15 17.04
C VAL A 45 -11.67 18.09 18.22
N GLU A 46 -11.63 17.52 19.42
CA GLU A 46 -11.30 18.25 20.64
C GLU A 46 -9.83 18.73 20.63
N GLU A 47 -9.55 19.78 21.41
CA GLU A 47 -8.21 20.40 21.46
C GLU A 47 -7.09 19.41 21.86
N VAL A 48 -7.38 18.59 22.84
CA VAL A 48 -6.44 17.59 23.33
C VAL A 48 -6.09 16.56 22.24
N GLU A 49 -7.09 16.15 21.47
CA GLU A 49 -6.89 15.22 20.35
C GLU A 49 -6.09 15.86 19.22
N TRP A 50 -6.39 17.11 18.88
CA TRP A 50 -5.63 17.82 17.85
C TRP A 50 -4.16 17.98 18.25
N THR A 51 -3.91 18.37 19.50
CA THR A 51 -2.53 18.50 20.02
C THR A 51 -1.77 17.18 19.94
N ALA A 52 -2.40 16.08 20.35
CA ALA A 52 -1.79 14.75 20.26
C ALA A 52 -1.50 14.31 18.81
N TYR A 53 -2.39 14.66 17.88
CA TYR A 53 -2.16 14.45 16.45
C TYR A 53 -0.99 15.28 15.92
N GLN A 54 -0.95 16.55 16.27
CA GLN A 54 0.10 17.47 15.85
C GLN A 54 1.48 16.99 16.33
N GLU A 55 1.63 16.64 17.59
CA GLU A 55 2.87 16.11 18.13
C GLU A 55 3.34 14.85 17.40
N ARG A 56 2.40 13.95 17.10
CA ARG A 56 2.68 12.74 16.33
C ARG A 56 3.10 13.05 14.90
N LEU A 57 2.42 13.98 14.24
CA LEU A 57 2.77 14.43 12.90
C LEU A 57 4.16 15.05 12.86
N GLU A 58 4.45 15.97 13.78
CA GLU A 58 5.77 16.63 13.89
C GLU A 58 6.89 15.62 14.12
N GLY A 59 6.65 14.61 14.95
CA GLY A 59 7.62 13.55 15.21
C GLY A 59 7.93 12.64 14.02
N HIS A 60 6.95 12.37 13.15
CA HIS A 60 7.09 11.40 12.05
C HIS A 60 7.26 12.03 10.67
N PHE A 61 6.83 13.28 10.50
CA PHE A 61 6.86 13.96 9.20
C PHE A 61 8.26 14.05 8.57
N PRO A 62 9.35 14.32 9.29
CA PRO A 62 10.68 14.39 8.67
C PRO A 62 11.08 13.07 7.98
N ARG A 63 10.68 11.93 8.55
CA ARG A 63 10.93 10.61 7.96
C ARG A 63 10.06 10.39 6.72
N LEU A 64 8.77 10.71 6.78
CA LEU A 64 7.85 10.63 5.63
C LEU A 64 8.35 11.51 4.49
N PHE A 65 8.65 12.78 4.79
CA PHE A 65 9.15 13.75 3.81
C PHE A 65 10.42 13.24 3.11
N ARG A 66 11.39 12.73 3.87
CA ARG A 66 12.64 12.18 3.31
C ARG A 66 12.39 11.10 2.27
N HIS A 67 11.51 10.14 2.58
CA HIS A 67 11.21 9.05 1.65
C HIS A 67 10.48 9.55 0.41
N LEU A 68 9.44 10.35 0.58
CA LEU A 68 8.68 10.89 -0.55
C LEU A 68 9.52 11.83 -1.41
N TYR A 69 10.30 12.70 -0.78
CA TYR A 69 11.15 13.64 -1.51
C TYR A 69 12.29 12.95 -2.25
N GLY A 70 12.84 11.86 -1.69
CA GLY A 70 13.88 11.07 -2.35
C GLY A 70 13.38 10.41 -3.64
N LEU A 71 12.11 10.03 -3.69
CA LEU A 71 11.48 9.40 -4.86
C LEU A 71 10.87 10.43 -5.84
N TYR A 72 10.17 11.43 -5.33
CA TYR A 72 9.27 12.29 -6.12
C TYR A 72 9.60 13.79 -6.03
N GLY A 73 10.62 14.18 -5.28
CA GLY A 73 10.94 15.60 -5.03
C GLY A 73 11.31 16.42 -6.28
N SER A 74 11.63 15.74 -7.40
CA SER A 74 11.86 16.38 -8.71
C SER A 74 10.58 16.69 -9.48
N HIS A 75 9.43 16.17 -9.08
CA HIS A 75 8.15 16.44 -9.72
C HIS A 75 7.65 17.83 -9.36
N TYR A 76 7.16 18.59 -10.36
CA TYR A 76 6.72 19.97 -10.17
C TYR A 76 5.53 20.12 -9.21
N ASP A 77 4.69 19.09 -9.10
CA ASP A 77 3.50 19.02 -8.29
C ASP A 77 3.69 18.27 -6.96
N PHE A 78 4.94 17.97 -6.60
CA PHE A 78 5.28 17.22 -5.37
C PHE A 78 4.60 17.78 -4.12
N PHE A 79 4.66 19.09 -3.89
CA PHE A 79 4.07 19.71 -2.70
C PHE A 79 2.53 19.67 -2.68
N PHE A 80 1.90 19.71 -3.85
CA PHE A 80 0.46 19.51 -3.97
C PHE A 80 0.05 18.11 -3.52
N HIS A 81 0.77 17.10 -3.99
CA HIS A 81 0.51 15.72 -3.59
C HIS A 81 0.86 15.46 -2.12
N LEU A 82 1.94 16.03 -1.61
CA LEU A 82 2.30 15.97 -0.20
C LEU A 82 1.18 16.53 0.70
N GLU A 83 0.63 17.70 0.36
CA GLU A 83 -0.53 18.26 1.08
C GLU A 83 -1.74 17.33 1.03
N SER A 84 -2.03 16.74 -0.13
CA SER A 84 -3.13 15.79 -0.30
C SER A 84 -2.95 14.53 0.54
N ILE A 85 -1.73 13.98 0.61
CA ILE A 85 -1.40 12.83 1.44
C ILE A 85 -1.63 13.16 2.93
N LEU A 86 -1.13 14.32 3.38
CA LEU A 86 -1.31 14.73 4.77
C LEU A 86 -2.79 14.98 5.09
N ALA A 87 -3.54 15.60 4.19
CA ALA A 87 -4.97 15.82 4.38
C ALA A 87 -5.74 14.49 4.52
N SER A 88 -5.45 13.50 3.66
CA SER A 88 -6.04 12.16 3.75
C SER A 88 -5.64 11.45 5.04
N ALA A 89 -4.37 11.55 5.45
CA ALA A 89 -3.90 10.96 6.70
C ALA A 89 -4.59 11.58 7.93
N THR A 90 -4.76 12.91 7.92
CA THR A 90 -5.49 13.64 8.98
C THR A 90 -6.94 13.20 9.06
N GLU A 91 -7.63 13.14 7.92
CA GLU A 91 -9.02 12.72 7.83
C GLU A 91 -9.22 11.29 8.37
N MET A 92 -8.34 10.35 7.97
CA MET A 92 -8.38 8.98 8.44
C MET A 92 -8.05 8.86 9.93
N TRP A 93 -7.14 9.68 10.45
CA TRP A 93 -6.86 9.71 11.89
C TRP A 93 -8.04 10.25 12.69
N ILE A 94 -8.72 11.29 12.21
CA ILE A 94 -9.93 11.84 12.84
C ILE A 94 -11.04 10.78 12.90
N ALA A 95 -11.27 10.07 11.80
CA ALA A 95 -12.27 9.01 11.70
C ALA A 95 -11.94 7.77 12.56
N ARG A 96 -10.71 7.66 13.04
CA ARG A 96 -10.24 6.49 13.82
C ARG A 96 -10.92 6.46 15.20
N SER A 97 -11.44 5.29 15.59
CA SER A 97 -12.13 5.12 16.87
C SER A 97 -11.24 5.43 18.08
N PRO A 98 -11.80 5.89 19.22
CA PRO A 98 -11.03 6.13 20.44
C PRO A 98 -10.24 4.91 20.91
N GLU A 99 -10.80 3.71 20.77
CA GLU A 99 -10.13 2.43 21.09
C GLU A 99 -8.86 2.23 20.25
N LEU A 100 -8.94 2.48 18.95
CA LEU A 100 -7.80 2.37 18.05
C LEU A 100 -6.76 3.46 18.31
N LYS A 101 -7.17 4.68 18.65
CA LYS A 101 -6.26 5.76 19.08
C LYS A 101 -5.51 5.38 20.36
N ALA A 102 -6.20 4.76 21.34
CA ALA A 102 -5.57 4.26 22.56
C ALA A 102 -4.57 3.12 22.29
N LEU A 103 -4.93 2.19 21.40
CA LEU A 103 -4.02 1.13 20.96
C LEU A 103 -2.77 1.70 20.26
N ASP A 104 -2.93 2.72 19.42
CA ASP A 104 -1.81 3.41 18.77
C ASP A 104 -0.89 4.09 19.79
N ALA A 105 -1.44 4.74 20.81
CA ALA A 105 -0.65 5.36 21.89
C ALA A 105 0.14 4.32 22.68
N MET A 106 -0.48 3.19 23.03
CA MET A 106 0.19 2.08 23.71
C MET A 106 1.33 1.50 22.88
N ARG A 107 1.12 1.27 21.59
CA ARG A 107 2.15 0.76 20.68
C ARG A 107 3.25 1.78 20.39
N GLY A 108 2.91 3.06 20.38
CA GLY A 108 3.88 4.15 20.24
C GLY A 108 4.81 4.28 21.43
N ALA A 109 4.36 3.93 22.65
CA ALA A 109 5.17 3.90 23.85
C ALA A 109 6.19 2.75 23.87
N ASP A 110 5.92 1.66 23.14
CA ASP A 110 6.85 0.55 22.90
C ASP A 110 7.01 0.30 21.39
N PRO A 111 7.92 1.01 20.71
CA PRO A 111 8.09 0.89 19.26
C PRO A 111 8.47 -0.51 18.77
N ASN A 112 8.96 -1.38 19.66
CA ASN A 112 9.37 -2.74 19.36
C ASN A 112 8.33 -3.80 19.80
N TRP A 113 7.11 -3.39 20.13
CA TRP A 113 6.05 -4.28 20.61
C TRP A 113 5.87 -5.53 19.72
N TYR A 114 5.98 -5.39 18.41
CA TYR A 114 5.82 -6.47 17.42
C TYR A 114 7.01 -7.46 17.38
N GLN A 115 8.15 -7.12 17.98
CA GLN A 115 9.33 -7.98 18.11
C GLN A 115 9.41 -8.67 19.48
N SER A 116 8.42 -8.44 20.32
CA SER A 116 8.34 -9.04 21.64
C SER A 116 8.16 -10.57 21.55
N ASN A 117 8.73 -11.32 22.48
CA ASN A 117 8.50 -12.76 22.62
C ASN A 117 7.05 -13.11 23.03
N ARG A 118 6.21 -12.11 23.30
CA ARG A 118 4.76 -12.25 23.51
C ARG A 118 3.98 -12.26 22.19
N MET A 119 4.64 -11.91 21.07
CA MET A 119 4.03 -11.95 19.75
C MET A 119 4.19 -13.35 19.16
N VAL A 120 3.11 -14.12 19.23
CA VAL A 120 3.02 -15.47 18.65
C VAL A 120 2.15 -15.37 17.39
N GLY A 121 2.76 -15.62 16.24
CA GLY A 121 2.12 -15.45 14.93
C GLY A 121 1.55 -16.75 14.37
N ALA A 122 0.41 -16.63 13.69
CA ALA A 122 -0.11 -17.62 12.76
C ALA A 122 -0.37 -16.98 11.40
N MET A 123 -0.30 -17.77 10.34
CA MET A 123 -0.60 -17.36 8.97
C MET A 123 -1.47 -18.42 8.32
N CYS A 124 -2.53 -18.00 7.63
CA CYS A 124 -3.41 -18.91 6.91
C CYS A 124 -4.10 -18.26 5.71
N TYR A 125 -4.51 -19.10 4.77
CA TYR A 125 -5.59 -18.80 3.84
C TYR A 125 -6.93 -19.01 4.55
N VAL A 126 -7.87 -18.09 4.39
CA VAL A 126 -9.17 -18.14 5.07
C VAL A 126 -9.98 -19.35 4.64
N ASP A 127 -10.06 -19.60 3.33
CA ASP A 127 -10.79 -20.75 2.74
C ASP A 127 -10.24 -22.10 3.20
N LEU A 128 -8.92 -22.25 3.23
CA LEU A 128 -8.26 -23.51 3.61
C LEU A 128 -8.35 -23.80 5.11
N PHE A 129 -8.38 -22.75 5.94
CA PHE A 129 -8.40 -22.90 7.40
C PHE A 129 -9.82 -22.96 7.98
N ALA A 130 -10.74 -22.16 7.46
CA ALA A 130 -12.04 -21.94 8.08
C ALA A 130 -13.21 -21.82 7.07
N GLY A 131 -12.93 -21.90 5.77
CA GLY A 131 -13.93 -21.79 4.71
C GLY A 131 -14.20 -20.34 4.30
N ASP A 132 -14.53 -19.48 5.26
CA ASP A 132 -14.84 -18.07 5.03
C ASP A 132 -14.54 -17.23 6.28
N LEU A 133 -14.82 -15.90 6.21
CA LEU A 133 -14.59 -14.98 7.34
C LEU A 133 -15.49 -15.30 8.55
N ALA A 134 -16.71 -15.79 8.33
CA ALA A 134 -17.61 -16.19 9.41
C ALA A 134 -17.05 -17.43 10.12
N GLY A 135 -16.61 -18.44 9.38
CA GLY A 135 -15.94 -19.61 9.94
C GLY A 135 -14.64 -19.25 10.67
N LEU A 136 -13.89 -18.26 10.17
CA LEU A 136 -12.69 -17.80 10.86
C LEU A 136 -13.02 -17.14 12.21
N ARG A 137 -14.13 -16.41 12.33
CA ARG A 137 -14.60 -15.89 13.63
C ARG A 137 -14.87 -17.00 14.63
N GLU A 138 -15.42 -18.11 14.20
CA GLU A 138 -15.65 -19.29 15.06
C GLU A 138 -14.35 -19.92 15.56
N GLN A 139 -13.22 -19.69 14.87
CA GLN A 139 -11.90 -20.18 15.28
C GLN A 139 -11.17 -19.27 16.30
N ILE A 140 -11.71 -18.09 16.63
CA ILE A 140 -11.06 -17.17 17.58
C ILE A 140 -10.78 -17.82 18.95
N PRO A 141 -11.70 -18.61 19.55
CA PRO A 141 -11.40 -19.33 20.80
C PRO A 141 -10.21 -20.28 20.68
N TYR A 142 -10.12 -21.02 19.57
CA TYR A 142 -9.00 -21.92 19.28
C TYR A 142 -7.68 -21.15 19.12
N LEU A 143 -7.67 -20.06 18.37
CA LEU A 143 -6.49 -19.21 18.22
C LEU A 143 -6.03 -18.61 19.55
N THR A 144 -6.98 -18.25 20.41
CA THR A 144 -6.72 -17.72 21.76
C THR A 144 -6.13 -18.80 22.67
N GLU A 145 -6.68 -20.02 22.64
CA GLU A 145 -6.14 -21.18 23.41
C GLU A 145 -4.72 -21.53 22.97
N MET A 146 -4.44 -21.43 21.67
CA MET A 146 -3.09 -21.59 21.10
C MET A 146 -2.11 -20.47 21.50
N GLY A 147 -2.58 -19.41 22.14
CA GLY A 147 -1.78 -18.24 22.50
C GLY A 147 -1.38 -17.35 21.32
N ILE A 148 -2.13 -17.39 20.21
CA ILE A 148 -1.90 -16.55 19.04
C ILE A 148 -2.25 -15.10 19.39
N THR A 149 -1.33 -14.19 19.11
CA THR A 149 -1.50 -12.73 19.33
C THR A 149 -1.33 -11.93 18.03
N TYR A 150 -0.98 -12.61 16.94
CA TYR A 150 -0.78 -12.03 15.62
C TYR A 150 -1.29 -13.01 14.56
N LEU A 151 -2.28 -12.60 13.79
CA LEU A 151 -2.84 -13.40 12.69
C LEU A 151 -2.60 -12.69 11.36
N HIS A 152 -1.89 -13.37 10.46
CA HIS A 152 -1.68 -12.92 9.10
C HIS A 152 -2.60 -13.71 8.17
N LEU A 153 -3.51 -13.02 7.50
CA LEU A 153 -4.32 -13.61 6.45
C LEU A 153 -3.66 -13.40 5.09
N MET A 154 -3.52 -14.50 4.37
CA MET A 154 -3.09 -14.52 2.98
C MET A 154 -4.09 -13.73 2.13
N PRO A 155 -3.82 -13.43 0.84
CA PRO A 155 -4.65 -12.54 0.05
C PRO A 155 -6.12 -12.88 0.12
N LEU A 156 -6.95 -11.90 0.45
CA LEU A 156 -8.39 -12.05 0.62
C LEU A 156 -9.21 -11.02 -0.18
N PHE A 157 -8.53 -10.09 -0.85
CA PHE A 157 -9.21 -9.14 -1.71
C PHE A 157 -9.66 -9.78 -3.01
N ARG A 158 -10.69 -9.19 -3.63
CA ARG A 158 -11.27 -9.70 -4.86
C ARG A 158 -10.22 -9.91 -5.95
N SER A 159 -10.20 -11.12 -6.48
CA SER A 159 -9.35 -11.56 -7.58
C SER A 159 -10.20 -12.18 -8.71
N PRO A 160 -9.66 -12.46 -9.91
CA PRO A 160 -10.36 -13.20 -10.95
C PRO A 160 -10.81 -14.59 -10.48
N GLU A 161 -11.92 -15.07 -11.03
CA GLU A 161 -12.44 -16.45 -10.74
C GLU A 161 -11.53 -17.57 -11.29
N GLY A 162 -10.72 -17.26 -12.31
CA GLY A 162 -9.78 -18.23 -12.91
C GLY A 162 -8.39 -18.14 -12.29
N ASP A 163 -7.39 -18.04 -13.16
CA ASP A 163 -5.99 -17.90 -12.77
C ASP A 163 -5.79 -16.59 -12.00
N ASN A 164 -5.48 -16.69 -10.72
CA ASN A 164 -5.35 -15.54 -9.82
C ASN A 164 -4.15 -15.62 -8.87
N ASP A 165 -3.31 -16.65 -9.02
CA ASP A 165 -2.11 -16.84 -8.20
C ASP A 165 -2.42 -16.84 -6.69
N GLY A 166 -3.45 -17.59 -6.27
CA GLY A 166 -3.84 -17.67 -4.86
C GLY A 166 -4.34 -16.36 -4.27
N GLY A 167 -4.97 -15.51 -5.10
CA GLY A 167 -5.48 -14.19 -4.71
C GLY A 167 -4.48 -13.04 -4.88
N TYR A 168 -3.23 -13.32 -5.28
CA TYR A 168 -2.23 -12.28 -5.50
C TYR A 168 -2.51 -11.41 -6.74
N ALA A 169 -3.30 -11.86 -7.70
CA ALA A 169 -3.77 -11.06 -8.82
C ALA A 169 -5.01 -10.23 -8.43
N VAL A 170 -4.82 -9.17 -7.65
CA VAL A 170 -5.93 -8.37 -7.10
C VAL A 170 -6.66 -7.58 -8.19
N SER A 171 -7.98 -7.79 -8.32
CA SER A 171 -8.86 -7.05 -9.23
C SER A 171 -9.60 -5.89 -8.54
N SER A 172 -9.77 -5.92 -7.21
CA SER A 172 -10.29 -4.80 -6.41
C SER A 172 -9.72 -4.85 -5.00
N TYR A 173 -9.11 -3.76 -4.54
CA TYR A 173 -8.68 -3.58 -3.13
C TYR A 173 -9.79 -3.05 -2.22
N ARG A 174 -10.98 -2.86 -2.75
CA ARG A 174 -12.14 -2.29 -2.04
C ARG A 174 -13.20 -3.33 -1.70
N GLU A 175 -12.97 -4.57 -2.12
CA GLU A 175 -13.88 -5.67 -1.95
C GLU A 175 -13.10 -6.90 -1.48
N VAL A 176 -13.64 -7.62 -0.51
CA VAL A 176 -13.21 -8.97 -0.18
C VAL A 176 -13.66 -9.91 -1.30
N ASP A 177 -12.95 -10.99 -1.52
CA ASP A 177 -13.40 -12.04 -2.43
C ASP A 177 -14.80 -12.54 -2.00
N PRO A 178 -15.80 -12.53 -2.90
CA PRO A 178 -17.18 -12.90 -2.53
C PRO A 178 -17.33 -14.31 -1.96
N GLN A 179 -16.37 -15.20 -2.22
CA GLN A 179 -16.38 -16.56 -1.65
C GLN A 179 -15.92 -16.55 -0.19
N LEU A 180 -15.15 -15.54 0.24
CA LEU A 180 -14.65 -15.43 1.59
C LEU A 180 -15.55 -14.56 2.49
N GLY A 181 -16.32 -13.63 1.89
CA GLY A 181 -17.22 -12.76 2.65
C GLY A 181 -17.25 -11.33 2.13
N THR A 182 -17.52 -10.39 3.03
CA THR A 182 -17.70 -8.96 2.75
C THR A 182 -16.71 -8.09 3.51
N MET A 183 -16.59 -6.80 3.13
CA MET A 183 -15.79 -5.82 3.87
C MET A 183 -16.34 -5.56 5.28
N ASP A 184 -17.66 -5.66 5.47
CA ASP A 184 -18.29 -5.49 6.78
C ASP A 184 -17.94 -6.68 7.70
N GLU A 185 -17.99 -7.91 7.19
CA GLU A 185 -17.56 -9.10 7.93
C GLU A 185 -16.07 -9.06 8.28
N LEU A 186 -15.22 -8.55 7.38
CA LEU A 186 -13.81 -8.31 7.67
C LEU A 186 -13.61 -7.28 8.80
N ALA A 187 -14.40 -6.21 8.80
CA ALA A 187 -14.34 -5.19 9.84
C ALA A 187 -14.81 -5.74 11.21
N GLU A 188 -15.86 -6.57 11.21
CA GLU A 188 -16.33 -7.28 12.40
C GLU A 188 -15.26 -8.25 12.93
N LEU A 189 -14.70 -9.09 12.06
CA LEU A 189 -13.61 -10.01 12.40
C LEU A 189 -12.41 -9.25 13.01
N ALA A 190 -11.98 -8.16 12.38
CA ALA A 190 -10.87 -7.34 12.88
C ALA A 190 -11.14 -6.76 14.27
N THR A 191 -12.39 -6.40 14.54
CA THR A 191 -12.82 -5.88 15.84
C THR A 191 -12.81 -7.00 16.90
N GLU A 192 -13.33 -8.16 16.57
CA GLU A 192 -13.39 -9.29 17.50
C GLU A 192 -12.01 -9.86 17.82
N LEU A 193 -11.16 -10.03 16.82
CA LEU A 193 -9.76 -10.42 17.02
C LEU A 193 -9.04 -9.45 17.97
N ARG A 194 -9.24 -8.15 17.79
CA ARG A 194 -8.65 -7.12 18.67
C ARG A 194 -9.13 -7.24 20.11
N HIS A 195 -10.41 -7.52 20.34
CA HIS A 195 -10.96 -7.74 21.70
C HIS A 195 -10.35 -8.98 22.37
N HIS A 196 -9.89 -9.96 21.59
CA HIS A 196 -9.16 -11.13 22.07
C HIS A 196 -7.63 -10.94 22.09
N GLY A 197 -7.14 -9.71 21.88
CA GLY A 197 -5.71 -9.40 21.91
C GLY A 197 -4.93 -9.88 20.68
N ILE A 198 -5.62 -10.26 19.61
CA ILE A 198 -5.02 -10.74 18.36
C ILE A 198 -4.92 -9.58 17.36
N SER A 199 -3.71 -9.27 16.93
CA SER A 199 -3.46 -8.28 15.87
C SER A 199 -3.68 -8.90 14.50
N LEU A 200 -4.56 -8.33 13.70
CA LEU A 200 -4.79 -8.75 12.32
C LEU A 200 -3.82 -8.06 11.37
N THR A 201 -3.22 -8.82 10.48
CA THR A 201 -2.45 -8.36 9.32
C THR A 201 -2.99 -9.00 8.06
N LEU A 202 -3.05 -8.23 6.99
CA LEU A 202 -3.50 -8.68 5.68
C LEU A 202 -2.37 -8.58 4.68
N ASP A 203 -2.30 -9.51 3.74
CA ASP A 203 -1.50 -9.31 2.54
C ASP A 203 -2.07 -8.15 1.72
N PHE A 204 -1.18 -7.27 1.29
CA PHE A 204 -1.52 -6.14 0.45
C PHE A 204 -0.53 -6.03 -0.71
N VAL A 205 -0.98 -6.39 -1.90
CA VAL A 205 -0.13 -6.45 -3.10
C VAL A 205 0.08 -5.05 -3.67
N PHE A 206 1.30 -4.53 -3.57
CA PHE A 206 1.66 -3.22 -4.13
C PHE A 206 2.42 -3.31 -5.45
N ASN A 207 3.02 -4.46 -5.78
CA ASN A 207 3.86 -4.59 -6.97
C ASN A 207 3.06 -4.52 -8.26
N HIS A 208 1.89 -5.14 -8.30
CA HIS A 208 1.08 -5.31 -9.51
C HIS A 208 -0.42 -5.33 -9.18
N THR A 209 -1.23 -5.27 -10.21
CA THR A 209 -2.66 -5.60 -10.14
C THR A 209 -2.96 -6.72 -11.13
N SER A 210 -4.12 -7.36 -11.00
CA SER A 210 -4.70 -8.15 -12.08
C SER A 210 -4.97 -7.28 -13.31
N ASP A 211 -4.91 -7.87 -14.50
CA ASP A 211 -5.37 -7.22 -15.75
C ASP A 211 -6.89 -7.02 -15.78
N GLU A 212 -7.62 -7.63 -14.85
CA GLU A 212 -9.03 -7.35 -14.60
C GLU A 212 -9.30 -6.17 -13.66
N HIS A 213 -8.29 -5.59 -13.03
CA HIS A 213 -8.44 -4.37 -12.24
C HIS A 213 -8.99 -3.22 -13.08
N ASP A 214 -9.84 -2.35 -12.52
CA ASP A 214 -10.45 -1.22 -13.25
C ASP A 214 -9.40 -0.36 -13.99
N TRP A 215 -8.25 -0.12 -13.37
CA TRP A 215 -7.15 0.62 -14.00
C TRP A 215 -6.59 -0.09 -15.23
N ALA A 216 -6.41 -1.42 -15.16
CA ALA A 216 -5.90 -2.21 -16.27
C ALA A 216 -6.92 -2.27 -17.42
N ARG A 217 -8.21 -2.45 -17.12
CA ARG A 217 -9.29 -2.42 -18.09
C ARG A 217 -9.38 -1.08 -18.82
N ARG A 218 -9.26 0.05 -18.09
CA ARG A 218 -9.22 1.39 -18.69
C ARG A 218 -7.96 1.60 -19.52
N ALA A 219 -6.82 1.12 -19.08
CA ALA A 219 -5.57 1.16 -19.84
C ALA A 219 -5.71 0.39 -21.16
N LEU A 220 -6.32 -0.80 -21.14
CA LEU A 220 -6.65 -1.60 -22.33
C LEU A 220 -7.63 -0.89 -23.27
N ALA A 221 -8.58 -0.13 -22.71
CA ALA A 221 -9.50 0.70 -23.51
C ALA A 221 -8.82 1.93 -24.15
N GLY A 222 -7.53 2.14 -23.91
CA GLY A 222 -6.73 3.20 -24.53
C GLY A 222 -6.62 4.48 -23.70
N ASP A 223 -7.12 4.51 -22.46
CA ASP A 223 -6.98 5.66 -21.58
C ASP A 223 -5.51 5.83 -21.17
N ARG A 224 -4.88 6.91 -21.69
CA ARG A 224 -3.46 7.20 -21.46
C ARG A 224 -3.12 7.48 -20.01
N ARG A 225 -4.07 8.02 -19.24
CA ARG A 225 -3.87 8.27 -17.80
C ARG A 225 -3.67 6.95 -17.06
N TYR A 226 -4.51 5.96 -17.32
CA TYR A 226 -4.40 4.64 -16.70
C TYR A 226 -3.26 3.81 -17.29
N GLN A 227 -2.88 4.03 -18.55
CA GLN A 227 -1.66 3.43 -19.11
C GLN A 227 -0.39 3.90 -18.37
N ALA A 228 -0.40 5.13 -17.84
CA ALA A 228 0.72 5.65 -17.05
C ALA A 228 0.86 5.00 -15.66
N TYR A 229 -0.17 4.31 -15.17
CA TYR A 229 -0.11 3.58 -13.91
C TYR A 229 0.65 2.26 -14.01
N TYR A 230 0.95 1.80 -15.22
CA TYR A 230 1.64 0.55 -15.48
C TYR A 230 2.92 0.77 -16.26
N ARG A 231 3.89 -0.11 -16.09
CA ARG A 231 5.12 -0.09 -16.88
C ARG A 231 4.85 -0.68 -18.26
N MET A 232 4.73 0.20 -19.25
CA MET A 232 4.39 -0.16 -20.63
C MET A 232 5.42 0.37 -21.61
N PHE A 233 5.77 -0.45 -22.60
CA PHE A 233 6.79 -0.16 -23.61
C PHE A 233 6.20 -0.31 -25.02
N PRO A 234 6.58 0.58 -25.96
CA PRO A 234 6.06 0.52 -27.33
C PRO A 234 6.67 -0.64 -28.15
N ASP A 235 7.86 -1.10 -27.76
CA ASP A 235 8.63 -2.15 -28.43
C ASP A 235 9.50 -2.92 -27.43
N ARG A 236 10.33 -3.85 -27.93
CA ARG A 236 11.21 -4.70 -27.11
C ARG A 236 12.55 -4.06 -26.73
N THR A 237 12.84 -2.84 -27.18
CA THR A 237 14.17 -2.22 -26.99
C THR A 237 14.59 -2.16 -25.52
N LEU A 238 13.70 -1.65 -24.65
CA LEU A 238 13.97 -1.62 -23.19
C LEU A 238 13.68 -2.96 -22.52
N PRO A 239 12.56 -3.66 -22.78
CA PRO A 239 12.32 -5.00 -22.29
C PRO A 239 13.51 -5.95 -22.44
N ASP A 240 14.08 -6.05 -23.64
CA ASP A 240 15.25 -6.92 -23.92
C ASP A 240 16.51 -6.50 -23.15
N GLN A 241 16.63 -5.24 -22.73
CA GLN A 241 17.73 -4.81 -21.88
C GLN A 241 17.51 -5.22 -20.42
N TYR A 242 16.29 -5.08 -19.92
CA TYR A 242 15.95 -5.49 -18.56
C TYR A 242 16.07 -7.00 -18.37
N GLU A 243 15.59 -7.81 -19.29
CA GLU A 243 15.63 -9.27 -19.23
C GLU A 243 17.05 -9.85 -19.20
N LYS A 244 18.09 -9.08 -19.61
CA LYS A 244 19.49 -9.51 -19.48
C LYS A 244 19.97 -9.64 -18.04
N THR A 245 19.35 -8.93 -17.11
CA THR A 245 19.83 -8.83 -15.72
C THR A 245 18.74 -9.13 -14.69
N MET A 246 17.48 -9.23 -15.12
CA MET A 246 16.38 -9.58 -14.25
C MET A 246 16.25 -11.10 -14.10
N PRO A 247 16.05 -11.60 -12.88
CA PRO A 247 15.66 -12.98 -12.69
C PRO A 247 14.22 -13.18 -13.16
N GLU A 248 13.94 -14.29 -13.78
CA GLU A 248 12.58 -14.76 -14.05
C GLU A 248 12.02 -15.44 -12.80
N VAL A 249 10.74 -15.25 -12.53
CA VAL A 249 10.08 -15.83 -11.36
C VAL A 249 9.44 -17.18 -11.70
N PHE A 250 8.63 -17.23 -12.75
CA PHE A 250 7.92 -18.44 -13.19
C PHE A 250 8.36 -18.84 -14.59
N THR A 251 9.55 -19.40 -14.70
CA THR A 251 10.22 -19.71 -15.99
C THR A 251 9.46 -20.70 -16.86
N GLU A 252 8.66 -21.59 -16.27
CA GLU A 252 7.88 -22.61 -17.00
C GLU A 252 6.55 -22.04 -17.51
N ASP A 253 5.86 -21.24 -16.68
CA ASP A 253 4.52 -20.73 -16.98
C ASP A 253 4.56 -19.40 -17.75
N HIS A 254 5.53 -18.56 -17.45
CA HIS A 254 5.69 -17.24 -18.04
C HIS A 254 7.18 -16.93 -18.30
N PRO A 255 7.76 -17.44 -19.41
CA PRO A 255 9.11 -17.08 -19.82
C PRO A 255 9.23 -15.57 -20.13
N GLY A 256 10.25 -14.95 -19.57
CA GLY A 256 10.43 -13.50 -19.63
C GLY A 256 9.60 -12.76 -18.59
N ALA A 257 9.60 -11.42 -18.68
CA ALA A 257 8.89 -10.55 -17.74
C ALA A 257 8.02 -9.50 -18.44
N PHE A 258 7.68 -9.72 -19.72
CA PHE A 258 6.91 -8.76 -20.51
C PHE A 258 5.89 -9.45 -21.40
N THR A 259 4.63 -9.01 -21.32
CA THR A 259 3.52 -9.54 -22.12
C THR A 259 3.05 -8.52 -23.16
N TYR A 260 2.95 -8.93 -24.42
CA TYR A 260 2.43 -8.07 -25.47
C TYR A 260 0.91 -8.04 -25.47
N ARG A 261 0.35 -6.83 -25.37
CA ARG A 261 -1.10 -6.59 -25.42
C ARG A 261 -1.47 -5.99 -26.77
N THR A 262 -2.05 -6.81 -27.65
CA THR A 262 -2.36 -6.45 -29.03
C THR A 262 -3.33 -5.28 -29.15
N GLY A 263 -4.33 -5.18 -28.24
CA GLY A 263 -5.33 -4.12 -28.25
C GLY A 263 -4.74 -2.70 -28.10
N ILE A 264 -3.66 -2.56 -27.35
CA ILE A 264 -2.98 -1.28 -27.12
C ILE A 264 -1.61 -1.21 -27.83
N ARG A 265 -1.18 -2.29 -28.46
CA ARG A 265 0.11 -2.43 -29.18
C ARG A 265 1.31 -2.07 -28.28
N LYS A 266 1.33 -2.59 -27.04
CA LYS A 266 2.39 -2.34 -26.08
C LYS A 266 2.80 -3.61 -25.37
N TRP A 267 4.05 -3.65 -24.95
CA TRP A 267 4.58 -4.61 -24.00
C TRP A 267 4.33 -4.09 -22.59
N VAL A 268 3.66 -4.89 -21.77
CA VAL A 268 3.39 -4.59 -20.36
C VAL A 268 4.37 -5.40 -19.52
N TRP A 269 4.95 -4.77 -18.52
CA TRP A 269 5.79 -5.48 -17.55
C TRP A 269 4.92 -6.38 -16.68
N THR A 270 5.27 -7.65 -16.62
CA THR A 270 4.54 -8.72 -15.92
C THR A 270 5.56 -9.63 -15.24
N SER A 271 6.06 -9.21 -14.08
CA SER A 271 7.16 -9.91 -13.36
C SER A 271 6.78 -11.33 -12.93
N PHE A 272 5.49 -11.59 -12.69
CA PHE A 272 4.97 -12.86 -12.21
C PHE A 272 4.23 -13.60 -13.33
N HIS A 273 2.92 -13.46 -13.41
CA HIS A 273 2.12 -14.07 -14.46
C HIS A 273 1.66 -13.03 -15.50
N THR A 274 1.30 -13.50 -16.68
CA THR A 274 0.87 -12.63 -17.80
C THR A 274 -0.30 -11.70 -17.44
N TYR A 275 -1.14 -12.10 -16.49
CA TYR A 275 -2.30 -11.36 -16.01
C TYR A 275 -2.00 -10.45 -14.79
N GLN A 276 -0.76 -10.41 -14.30
CA GLN A 276 -0.30 -9.55 -13.19
C GLN A 276 0.55 -8.42 -13.76
N TRP A 277 -0.01 -7.21 -13.80
CA TRP A 277 0.60 -6.05 -14.43
C TRP A 277 1.33 -5.18 -13.42
N ASP A 278 2.65 -5.02 -13.60
CA ASP A 278 3.48 -4.23 -12.70
C ASP A 278 3.13 -2.75 -12.73
N LEU A 279 2.98 -2.18 -11.54
CA LEU A 279 2.66 -0.78 -11.34
C LEU A 279 3.90 0.10 -11.58
N ASN A 280 3.66 1.32 -12.03
CA ASN A 280 4.68 2.32 -12.35
C ASN A 280 4.73 3.38 -11.24
N TYR A 281 5.53 3.13 -10.24
CA TYR A 281 5.80 4.05 -9.15
C TYR A 281 6.82 5.12 -9.53
#